data_13b8a99a945b7d1d3b83846cdf64a3c3
#
_entry.id   13b8a99a945b7d1d3b83846cdf64a3c3
#
_cell.length_a   1.000
_cell.length_b   1.000
_cell.length_c   1.000
_cell.angle_alpha   90.00
_cell.angle_beta   90.00
_cell.angle_gamma   90.00
#
_symmetry.space_group_name_H-M   'P 1'
#
loop_
_entity.id
_entity.type
_entity.pdbx_description
1 polymer ?
#
loop_
_entity_poly.entity_id
_entity_poly.type
_entity_poly.pdbx_seq_one_letter_code
_entity_poly.pdbx_strand_id
1 'polypeptide(L)'
;MKRLVFAVFVFAAITLTLADTDKKEIIAFTPLQVRWFTPPYDTDGRERAQLLGDSSHGGTWVDRVKIPAGKRVLAHTHTQDELVTVIEGTWYLGEGTKFNLTNLKGYPAGSFIVIPAGVPHFVAAKEGTVIVQLNGNGEFHTDYVEK
;
A
#
# COMPACT_ATOMS: atom_id res chain seq x y z
N MET A 1 -78.37 -23.59 -3.98
CA MET A 1 -77.69 -22.26 -4.08
C MET A 1 -76.33 -22.35 -3.42
N LYS A 2 -75.25 -22.43 -4.22
CA LYS A 2 -73.86 -22.52 -3.73
C LYS A 2 -73.27 -21.10 -3.64
N ARG A 3 -72.90 -20.67 -2.45
CA ARG A 3 -72.24 -19.39 -2.22
C ARG A 3 -70.76 -19.55 -2.48
N LEU A 4 -70.23 -18.83 -3.47
CA LEU A 4 -68.82 -18.76 -3.81
C LEU A 4 -68.13 -17.68 -2.89
N VAL A 5 -67.21 -18.11 -2.05
CA VAL A 5 -66.48 -17.19 -1.20
C VAL A 5 -65.18 -16.85 -1.97
N PHE A 6 -65.06 -15.59 -2.38
CA PHE A 6 -63.85 -15.06 -2.94
C PHE A 6 -62.85 -14.66 -1.81
N ALA A 7 -61.76 -15.37 -1.71
CA ALA A 7 -60.66 -14.97 -0.82
C ALA A 7 -59.80 -13.93 -1.55
N VAL A 8 -59.76 -12.69 -1.02
CA VAL A 8 -58.89 -11.63 -1.49
C VAL A 8 -57.54 -11.79 -0.80
N PHE A 9 -56.53 -12.19 -1.57
CA PHE A 9 -55.13 -12.18 -1.10
C PHE A 9 -54.61 -10.75 -1.23
N VAL A 10 -54.38 -10.08 -0.09
CA VAL A 10 -53.65 -8.82 -0.02
C VAL A 10 -52.17 -9.14 -0.02
N PHE A 11 -51.50 -8.90 -1.14
CA PHE A 11 -50.02 -8.91 -1.20
C PHE A 11 -49.49 -7.64 -0.53
N ALA A 12 -48.97 -7.77 0.68
CA ALA A 12 -48.21 -6.71 1.30
C ALA A 12 -46.82 -6.64 0.60
N ALA A 13 -46.63 -5.62 -0.23
CA ALA A 13 -45.30 -5.33 -0.78
C ALA A 13 -44.40 -4.85 0.36
N ILE A 14 -43.43 -5.69 0.75
CA ILE A 14 -42.37 -5.32 1.67
C ILE A 14 -41.37 -4.46 0.83
N THR A 15 -41.48 -3.16 0.94
CA THR A 15 -40.47 -2.23 0.44
C THR A 15 -39.24 -2.36 1.34
N LEU A 16 -38.24 -3.09 0.86
CA LEU A 16 -36.92 -3.11 1.48
C LEU A 16 -36.29 -1.74 1.24
N THR A 17 -36.39 -0.84 2.21
CA THR A 17 -35.57 0.39 2.20
C THR A 17 -34.14 -0.02 2.39
N LEU A 18 -33.34 0.04 1.30
CA LEU A 18 -31.89 -0.01 1.38
C LEU A 18 -31.48 1.18 2.25
N ALA A 19 -31.04 0.91 3.46
CA ALA A 19 -30.43 1.93 4.30
C ALA A 19 -29.22 2.48 3.55
N ASP A 20 -29.21 3.79 3.34
CA ASP A 20 -28.10 4.53 2.80
C ASP A 20 -26.89 4.32 3.72
N THR A 21 -25.92 3.51 3.26
CA THR A 21 -24.71 3.13 4.04
C THR A 21 -23.55 4.07 3.78
N ASP A 22 -23.80 5.32 3.42
CA ASP A 22 -22.76 6.34 3.25
C ASP A 22 -22.23 6.88 4.60
N LYS A 23 -22.23 6.02 5.63
CA LYS A 23 -21.66 6.35 6.92
C LYS A 23 -20.14 6.40 6.78
N LYS A 24 -19.60 7.62 6.74
CA LYS A 24 -18.14 7.84 6.77
C LYS A 24 -17.61 7.39 8.13
N GLU A 25 -16.70 6.43 8.11
CA GLU A 25 -16.08 5.88 9.31
C GLU A 25 -14.63 6.31 9.41
N ILE A 26 -14.14 6.47 10.65
CA ILE A 26 -12.72 6.71 10.92
C ILE A 26 -11.96 5.41 10.67
N ILE A 27 -10.93 5.47 9.81
CA ILE A 27 -9.99 4.36 9.60
C ILE A 27 -8.77 4.62 10.49
N ALA A 28 -8.47 3.69 11.40
CA ALA A 28 -7.34 3.82 12.32
C ALA A 28 -6.69 2.45 12.57
N PHE A 29 -5.35 2.44 12.59
CA PHE A 29 -4.56 1.25 12.87
C PHE A 29 -3.50 1.56 13.93
N THR A 30 -3.46 0.77 14.99
CA THR A 30 -2.27 0.67 15.84
C THR A 30 -1.20 -0.19 15.15
N PRO A 31 0.09 -0.12 15.53
CA PRO A 31 1.12 -0.97 14.92
C PRO A 31 0.79 -2.47 14.93
N LEU A 32 0.10 -2.96 15.98
CA LEU A 32 -0.30 -4.36 16.12
C LEU A 32 -1.47 -4.77 15.20
N GLN A 33 -2.22 -3.81 14.67
CA GLN A 33 -3.35 -4.04 13.77
C GLN A 33 -2.95 -4.02 12.30
N VAL A 34 -1.73 -3.58 11.98
CA VAL A 34 -1.20 -3.59 10.61
C VAL A 34 -1.07 -5.04 10.14
N ARG A 35 -1.73 -5.36 9.05
CA ARG A 35 -1.70 -6.70 8.44
C ARG A 35 -0.64 -6.75 7.37
N TRP A 36 0.40 -7.52 7.61
CA TRP A 36 1.51 -7.72 6.69
C TRP A 36 1.26 -8.95 5.81
N PHE A 37 1.67 -8.85 4.55
CA PHE A 37 1.69 -9.97 3.60
C PHE A 37 2.92 -9.88 2.70
N THR A 38 3.39 -11.03 2.21
CA THR A 38 4.47 -11.09 1.22
C THR A 38 3.85 -11.19 -0.17
N PRO A 39 4.03 -10.18 -1.05
CA PRO A 39 3.57 -10.28 -2.42
C PRO A 39 4.22 -11.46 -3.15
N PRO A 40 3.52 -12.16 -4.04
CA PRO A 40 4.06 -13.34 -4.74
C PRO A 40 5.32 -13.06 -5.58
N TYR A 41 5.53 -11.82 -5.99
CA TYR A 41 6.69 -11.36 -6.77
C TYR A 41 7.87 -10.93 -5.88
N ASP A 42 7.68 -10.78 -4.57
CA ASP A 42 8.75 -10.43 -3.62
C ASP A 42 9.40 -11.71 -3.08
N THR A 43 10.52 -12.10 -3.70
CA THR A 43 11.27 -13.31 -3.33
C THR A 43 12.36 -13.06 -2.30
N ASP A 44 12.54 -11.82 -1.86
CA ASP A 44 13.61 -11.39 -0.94
C ASP A 44 13.15 -11.21 0.52
N GLY A 45 11.89 -11.55 0.81
CA GLY A 45 11.32 -11.52 2.16
C GLY A 45 10.79 -10.15 2.57
N ARG A 46 10.61 -9.21 1.64
CA ARG A 46 9.86 -7.98 1.92
C ARG A 46 8.40 -8.29 2.19
N GLU A 47 7.80 -7.50 3.06
CA GLU A 47 6.37 -7.55 3.34
C GLU A 47 5.73 -6.20 3.02
N ARG A 48 4.47 -6.23 2.62
CA ARG A 48 3.64 -5.05 2.40
C ARG A 48 2.43 -5.04 3.33
N ALA A 49 1.90 -3.84 3.58
CA ALA A 49 0.63 -3.65 4.25
C ALA A 49 -0.10 -2.50 3.59
N GLN A 50 -1.28 -2.76 3.04
CA GLN A 50 -2.18 -1.74 2.50
C GLN A 50 -2.96 -1.14 3.66
N LEU A 51 -2.80 0.16 3.90
CA LEU A 51 -3.51 0.89 4.96
C LEU A 51 -4.72 1.63 4.42
N LEU A 52 -4.64 2.12 3.19
CA LEU A 52 -5.71 2.84 2.51
C LEU A 52 -5.59 2.61 1.00
N GLY A 53 -6.72 2.39 0.33
CA GLY A 53 -6.77 2.26 -1.12
C GLY A 53 -5.92 1.11 -1.66
N ASP A 54 -5.59 1.18 -2.95
CA ASP A 54 -4.78 0.18 -3.66
C ASP A 54 -3.89 0.89 -4.68
N SER A 55 -2.59 0.75 -4.53
CA SER A 55 -1.58 1.37 -5.40
C SER A 55 -1.57 0.85 -6.84
N SER A 56 -2.29 -0.24 -7.14
CA SER A 56 -2.48 -0.77 -8.49
C SER A 56 -3.71 -0.18 -9.20
N HIS A 57 -4.47 0.67 -8.53
CA HIS A 57 -5.68 1.31 -9.03
C HIS A 57 -5.63 2.83 -8.88
N GLY A 58 -6.56 3.53 -9.51
CA GLY A 58 -6.68 4.98 -9.35
C GLY A 58 -7.16 5.38 -7.95
N GLY A 59 -6.83 6.59 -7.53
CA GLY A 59 -7.23 7.17 -6.25
C GLY A 59 -6.09 7.23 -5.23
N THR A 60 -6.40 7.75 -4.05
CA THR A 60 -5.42 7.89 -2.95
C THR A 60 -5.14 6.55 -2.31
N TRP A 61 -3.87 6.25 -2.10
CA TRP A 61 -3.43 5.04 -1.41
C TRP A 61 -2.33 5.32 -0.38
N VAL A 62 -2.24 4.46 0.63
CA VAL A 62 -1.18 4.45 1.64
C VAL A 62 -0.77 3.01 1.90
N ASP A 63 0.48 2.70 1.61
CA ASP A 63 1.09 1.39 1.83
C ASP A 63 2.25 1.50 2.84
N ARG A 64 2.54 0.41 3.52
CA ARG A 64 3.82 0.22 4.22
C ARG A 64 4.60 -0.90 3.59
N VAL A 65 5.92 -0.72 3.54
CA VAL A 65 6.88 -1.74 3.11
C VAL A 65 7.82 -2.01 4.26
N LYS A 66 7.96 -3.29 4.61
CA LYS A 66 8.92 -3.78 5.59
C LYS A 66 10.05 -4.51 4.86
N ILE A 67 11.28 -4.05 5.08
CA ILE A 67 12.49 -4.61 4.47
C ILE A 67 13.31 -5.26 5.59
N PRO A 68 13.52 -6.59 5.56
CA PRO A 68 14.32 -7.27 6.57
C PRO A 68 15.77 -6.81 6.59
N ALA A 69 16.42 -6.91 7.75
CA ALA A 69 17.84 -6.61 7.91
C ALA A 69 18.72 -7.32 6.87
N GLY A 70 19.70 -6.61 6.32
CA GLY A 70 20.62 -7.11 5.30
C GLY A 70 20.05 -7.20 3.89
N LYS A 71 18.78 -6.88 3.69
CA LYS A 71 18.15 -6.92 2.36
C LYS A 71 18.36 -5.63 1.59
N ARG A 72 18.34 -5.77 0.26
CA ARG A 72 18.47 -4.68 -0.70
C ARG A 72 17.39 -4.77 -1.77
N VAL A 73 17.00 -3.65 -2.33
CA VAL A 73 16.19 -3.56 -3.53
C VAL A 73 17.07 -3.00 -4.64
N LEU A 74 17.18 -3.73 -5.74
CA LEU A 74 17.98 -3.35 -6.89
C LEU A 74 17.47 -2.08 -7.54
N ALA A 75 18.27 -1.48 -8.41
CA ALA A 75 17.93 -0.23 -9.06
C ALA A 75 16.64 -0.36 -9.88
N HIS A 76 15.71 0.56 -9.61
CA HIS A 76 14.38 0.61 -10.20
C HIS A 76 13.89 2.05 -10.34
N THR A 77 12.81 2.23 -11.06
CA THR A 77 12.07 3.49 -11.20
C THR A 77 10.61 3.29 -10.86
N HIS A 78 9.89 4.38 -10.68
CA HIS A 78 8.44 4.38 -10.50
C HIS A 78 7.75 5.27 -11.53
N THR A 79 6.49 4.96 -11.82
CA THR A 79 5.66 5.72 -12.78
C THR A 79 5.18 7.06 -12.23
N GLN A 80 5.25 7.25 -10.90
CA GLN A 80 4.87 8.47 -10.18
C GLN A 80 5.95 8.82 -9.16
N ASP A 81 5.86 10.03 -8.60
CA ASP A 81 6.69 10.43 -7.46
C ASP A 81 6.47 9.48 -6.29
N GLU A 82 7.54 8.95 -5.73
CA GLU A 82 7.50 8.14 -4.53
C GLU A 82 7.63 9.02 -3.30
N LEU A 83 6.57 9.09 -2.48
CA LEU A 83 6.54 9.85 -1.24
C LEU A 83 6.79 8.90 -0.08
N VAL A 84 7.98 8.98 0.51
CA VAL A 84 8.46 8.04 1.54
C VAL A 84 8.55 8.72 2.89
N THR A 85 7.96 8.10 3.91
CA THR A 85 8.22 8.41 5.32
C THR A 85 8.86 7.21 5.99
N VAL A 86 10.03 7.38 6.58
CA VAL A 86 10.69 6.32 7.35
C VAL A 86 10.01 6.19 8.72
N ILE A 87 9.41 5.04 8.99
CA ILE A 87 8.66 4.75 10.23
C ILE A 87 9.57 4.09 11.27
N GLU A 88 10.44 3.15 10.83
CA GLU A 88 11.31 2.37 11.71
C GLU A 88 12.66 2.10 11.02
N GLY A 89 13.72 2.08 11.80
CA GLY A 89 15.08 1.79 11.34
C GLY A 89 15.73 2.94 10.59
N THR A 90 16.78 2.62 9.81
CA THR A 90 17.47 3.54 8.91
C THR A 90 17.34 3.03 7.49
N TRP A 91 16.63 3.77 6.66
CA TRP A 91 16.47 3.46 5.24
C TRP A 91 17.64 4.02 4.44
N TYR A 92 18.38 3.15 3.78
CA TYR A 92 19.51 3.54 2.96
C TYR A 92 19.11 3.67 1.51
N LEU A 93 19.24 4.86 0.94
CA LEU A 93 18.88 5.21 -0.42
C LEU A 93 20.11 5.63 -1.22
N GLY A 94 20.23 5.13 -2.43
CA GLY A 94 21.20 5.56 -3.44
C GLY A 94 20.54 5.84 -4.77
N GLU A 95 21.08 6.77 -5.53
CA GLU A 95 20.62 7.14 -6.87
C GLU A 95 21.51 6.50 -7.94
N GLY A 96 20.89 6.04 -9.03
CA GLY A 96 21.56 5.46 -10.19
C GLY A 96 20.91 4.16 -10.69
N THR A 97 21.39 3.70 -11.84
CA THR A 97 20.85 2.53 -12.56
C THR A 97 21.47 1.20 -12.12
N LYS A 98 22.39 1.23 -11.16
CA LYS A 98 23.06 0.04 -10.62
C LYS A 98 23.29 0.18 -9.13
N PHE A 99 22.97 -0.88 -8.38
CA PHE A 99 23.17 -0.92 -6.94
C PHE A 99 24.64 -0.69 -6.57
N ASN A 100 24.90 0.27 -5.67
CA ASN A 100 26.22 0.59 -5.19
C ASN A 100 26.19 0.93 -3.69
N LEU A 101 26.83 0.09 -2.87
CA LEU A 101 26.90 0.25 -1.42
C LEU A 101 27.54 1.58 -0.98
N THR A 102 28.51 2.09 -1.78
CA THR A 102 29.25 3.32 -1.42
C THR A 102 28.42 4.59 -1.66
N ASN A 103 27.37 4.51 -2.47
CA ASN A 103 26.49 5.64 -2.80
C ASN A 103 25.25 5.71 -1.92
N LEU A 104 25.14 4.83 -0.92
CA LEU A 104 23.98 4.79 -0.03
C LEU A 104 24.10 5.87 1.06
N LYS A 105 23.06 6.69 1.18
CA LYS A 105 22.85 7.64 2.26
C LYS A 105 21.74 7.13 3.20
N GLY A 106 21.99 7.14 4.51
CA GLY A 106 21.04 6.69 5.52
C GLY A 106 20.04 7.78 5.89
N TYR A 107 18.78 7.40 5.99
CA TYR A 107 17.65 8.22 6.43
C TYR A 107 17.00 7.53 7.63
N PRO A 108 17.16 8.05 8.87
CA PRO A 108 16.58 7.43 10.06
C PRO A 108 15.07 7.65 10.13
N ALA A 109 14.42 6.93 11.07
CA ALA A 109 12.99 7.11 11.38
C ALA A 109 12.64 8.59 11.58
N GLY A 110 11.50 9.02 11.02
CA GLY A 110 11.05 10.42 10.95
C GLY A 110 11.51 11.17 9.71
N SER A 111 12.42 10.61 8.89
CA SER A 111 12.80 11.22 7.61
C SER A 111 11.65 11.17 6.61
N PHE A 112 11.57 12.23 5.78
CA PHE A 112 10.67 12.30 4.63
C PHE A 112 11.47 12.51 3.36
N ILE A 113 11.16 11.75 2.32
CA ILE A 113 11.88 11.76 1.05
C ILE A 113 10.86 11.81 -0.08
N VAL A 114 11.17 12.56 -1.13
CA VAL A 114 10.46 12.52 -2.41
C VAL A 114 11.43 12.04 -3.48
N ILE A 115 11.09 10.98 -4.16
CA ILE A 115 11.83 10.49 -5.32
C ILE A 115 10.95 10.77 -6.55
N PRO A 116 11.36 11.67 -7.45
CA PRO A 116 10.56 11.99 -8.63
C PRO A 116 10.36 10.79 -9.56
N ALA A 117 9.23 10.75 -10.24
CA ALA A 117 8.92 9.73 -11.24
C ALA A 117 10.07 9.53 -12.24
N GLY A 118 10.39 8.30 -12.54
CA GLY A 118 11.44 7.92 -13.49
C GLY A 118 12.87 8.08 -12.99
N VAL A 119 13.13 8.60 -11.79
CA VAL A 119 14.49 8.68 -11.22
C VAL A 119 14.94 7.30 -10.77
N PRO A 120 16.01 6.72 -11.37
CA PRO A 120 16.53 5.42 -10.98
C PRO A 120 17.16 5.49 -9.58
N HIS A 121 16.75 4.60 -8.71
CA HIS A 121 17.25 4.52 -7.34
C HIS A 121 17.26 3.08 -6.83
N PHE A 122 18.01 2.86 -5.76
CA PHE A 122 18.13 1.57 -5.09
C PHE A 122 18.19 1.76 -3.58
N VAL A 123 17.76 0.76 -2.83
CA VAL A 123 17.66 0.89 -1.36
C VAL A 123 18.19 -0.33 -0.63
N ALA A 124 18.50 -0.15 0.65
CA ALA A 124 18.93 -1.23 1.53
C ALA A 124 18.50 -1.01 2.99
N ALA A 125 18.31 -2.12 3.71
CA ALA A 125 18.20 -2.19 5.17
C ALA A 125 19.48 -2.80 5.71
N LYS A 126 20.46 -1.98 6.18
CA LYS A 126 21.81 -2.46 6.52
C LYS A 126 21.91 -3.04 7.93
N GLU A 127 21.47 -2.30 8.95
CA GLU A 127 21.72 -2.64 10.35
C GLU A 127 20.52 -3.30 11.03
N GLY A 128 19.33 -3.21 10.47
CA GLY A 128 18.10 -3.73 11.09
C GLY A 128 16.95 -3.74 10.10
N THR A 129 15.80 -4.20 10.56
CA THR A 129 14.56 -4.10 9.80
C THR A 129 14.21 -2.62 9.59
N VAL A 130 13.74 -2.30 8.40
CA VAL A 130 13.28 -0.96 8.05
C VAL A 130 11.80 -1.03 7.68
N ILE A 131 11.02 -0.08 8.18
CA ILE A 131 9.63 0.12 7.77
C ILE A 131 9.52 1.52 7.18
N VAL A 132 9.06 1.61 5.94
CA VAL A 132 8.71 2.87 5.29
C VAL A 132 7.21 2.91 5.00
N GLN A 133 6.64 4.10 5.02
CA GLN A 133 5.29 4.35 4.54
C GLN A 133 5.35 5.12 3.23
N LEU A 134 4.66 4.59 2.23
CA LEU A 134 4.52 5.16 0.90
C LEU A 134 3.13 5.76 0.76
N ASN A 135 3.05 6.91 0.13
CA ASN A 135 1.80 7.61 -0.14
C ASN A 135 1.73 7.99 -1.62
N GLY A 136 0.57 7.87 -2.21
CA GLY A 136 0.37 8.28 -3.59
C GLY A 136 -1.09 8.48 -3.97
N ASN A 137 -1.29 8.89 -5.23
CA ASN A 137 -2.61 9.06 -5.83
C ASN A 137 -2.54 8.63 -7.29
N GLY A 138 -3.25 7.57 -7.65
CA GLY A 138 -3.21 6.94 -8.96
C GLY A 138 -2.38 5.66 -8.98
N GLU A 139 -2.22 5.06 -10.15
CA GLU A 139 -1.49 3.80 -10.32
C GLU A 139 0.02 4.00 -10.12
N PHE A 140 0.61 3.12 -9.32
CA PHE A 140 2.03 3.16 -8.97
C PHE A 140 2.68 1.84 -9.34
N HIS A 141 3.61 1.87 -10.30
CA HIS A 141 4.33 0.71 -10.79
C HIS A 141 5.83 0.83 -10.48
N THR A 142 6.48 -0.31 -10.34
CA THR A 142 7.93 -0.43 -10.13
C THR A 142 8.54 -1.13 -11.33
N ASP A 143 9.49 -0.47 -12.00
CA ASP A 143 10.21 -0.99 -13.15
C ASP A 143 11.69 -1.19 -12.79
N TYR A 144 12.16 -2.43 -12.71
CA TYR A 144 13.55 -2.73 -12.43
C TYR A 144 14.43 -2.43 -13.64
N VAL A 145 15.42 -1.54 -13.45
CA VAL A 145 16.44 -1.19 -14.46
C VAL A 145 17.71 -2.03 -14.32
N GLU A 146 17.93 -2.62 -13.17
CA GLU A 146 18.99 -3.60 -12.90
C GLU A 146 18.37 -5.01 -12.80
N LYS A 147 19.03 -5.99 -13.45
CA LYS A 147 18.59 -7.40 -13.50
C LYS A 147 19.55 -8.29 -12.74
#